data_6dd6400aabb5cf6faca75433dc3ca9ca
#
_entry.id   6dd6400aabb5cf6faca75433dc3ca9ca
#
_cell.length_a   1.000
_cell.length_b   1.000
_cell.length_c   1.000
_cell.angle_alpha   90.00
_cell.angle_beta   90.00
_cell.angle_gamma   90.00
#
_symmetry.space_group_name_H-M   'P 1'
#
loop_
_entity.id
_entity.type
_entity.pdbx_description
1 polymer ?
#
loop_
_entity_poly.entity_id
_entity_poly.type
_entity_poly.pdbx_seq_one_letter_code
_entity_poly.pdbx_strand_id
1 'polypeptide(L)'
;MSSASSPVPVLLLKTKSSPTDAYEELFSKAPNNSNSPSFEPTFVPVLQHKFDDAGVDKLRNLLRQKRIGTSPDCEFGGLIFTSQRAVEAFAHVVREDEAAKDSPEWPHLQHIPIYSVGPATTRALTAVSQQPPLQIFGSHTGNGDALAHFILEHYAEWYAKDGRSSLPPLLFLVGEQRRDIIPRTLMDPSLPDNKRIPVVEEVVYGTGEMESFPQDFATILDKTKSSSSRWVIVFSPTGCDSMLRGLSLLDASTGKFVPGKRDDRTFVATIGPTTRSHLVKNFDFEPDVCAETPTPEGLLEGIVAFRDKRQ
;
A
#
# COMPACT_ATOMS: atom_id res chain seq x y z
N MET A 1 5.31 45.45 22.63
CA MET A 1 5.88 44.10 22.51
C MET A 1 4.84 43.24 21.77
N SER A 2 5.07 42.97 20.48
CA SER A 2 4.14 42.13 19.70
C SER A 2 4.30 40.69 20.23
N SER A 3 3.26 40.16 20.88
CA SER A 3 3.24 38.76 21.28
C SER A 3 3.30 37.92 20.01
N ALA A 4 4.41 37.23 19.79
CA ALA A 4 4.50 36.22 18.71
C ALA A 4 3.36 35.24 18.92
N SER A 5 2.43 35.17 17.97
CA SER A 5 1.34 34.18 18.02
C SER A 5 1.95 32.79 17.98
N SER A 6 1.49 31.88 18.85
CA SER A 6 1.93 30.50 18.85
C SER A 6 1.69 29.88 17.46
N PRO A 7 2.60 29.01 16.99
CA PRO A 7 2.45 28.35 15.70
C PRO A 7 1.13 27.58 15.61
N VAL A 8 0.53 27.56 14.44
CA VAL A 8 -0.70 26.79 14.18
C VAL A 8 -0.31 25.34 13.85
N PRO A 9 -0.76 24.36 14.66
CA PRO A 9 -0.51 22.96 14.36
C PRO A 9 -1.14 22.52 13.05
N VAL A 10 -0.37 21.82 12.22
CA VAL A 10 -0.81 21.21 10.95
C VAL A 10 -0.56 19.71 11.03
N LEU A 11 -1.62 18.95 11.26
CA LEU A 11 -1.56 17.50 11.39
C LEU A 11 -1.66 16.87 10.01
N LEU A 12 -0.53 16.37 9.50
CA LEU A 12 -0.41 15.74 8.19
C LEU A 12 -0.71 14.25 8.33
N LEU A 13 -1.88 13.80 7.91
CA LEU A 13 -2.31 12.40 8.00
C LEU A 13 -1.64 11.54 6.91
N LYS A 14 -0.32 11.42 7.00
CA LYS A 14 0.53 10.64 6.09
C LYS A 14 1.84 10.25 6.77
N THR A 15 2.51 9.25 6.23
CA THR A 15 3.90 8.93 6.58
C THR A 15 4.83 10.01 6.04
N LYS A 16 5.79 10.43 6.85
CA LYS A 16 6.82 11.38 6.44
C LYS A 16 7.70 10.76 5.34
N SER A 17 7.92 11.51 4.27
CA SER A 17 8.81 11.11 3.19
C SER A 17 10.28 11.22 3.60
N SER A 18 11.15 10.34 3.08
CA SER A 18 12.59 10.35 3.34
C SER A 18 13.34 10.57 2.03
N PRO A 19 14.43 11.33 1.98
CA PRO A 19 15.15 11.97 3.12
C PRO A 19 14.49 13.28 3.61
N THR A 20 13.66 13.94 2.80
CA THR A 20 12.94 15.18 3.14
C THR A 20 11.48 15.08 2.76
N ASP A 21 10.62 15.88 3.38
CA ASP A 21 9.20 15.97 3.06
C ASP A 21 8.83 17.38 2.65
N ALA A 22 8.31 17.55 1.43
CA ALA A 22 8.00 18.85 0.85
C ALA A 22 6.92 19.63 1.63
N TYR A 23 5.97 18.92 2.28
CA TYR A 23 4.98 19.57 3.15
C TYR A 23 5.62 20.14 4.41
N GLU A 24 6.52 19.35 5.06
CA GLU A 24 7.26 19.85 6.22
C GLU A 24 8.09 21.08 5.86
N GLU A 25 8.85 21.00 4.77
CA GLU A 25 9.70 22.10 4.35
C GLU A 25 8.92 23.37 4.05
N LEU A 26 7.80 23.25 3.33
CA LEU A 26 6.99 24.41 2.95
C LEU A 26 6.29 25.03 4.16
N PHE A 27 5.59 24.20 4.96
CA PHE A 27 4.83 24.72 6.10
C PHE A 27 5.73 25.28 7.20
N SER A 28 6.91 24.68 7.45
CA SER A 28 7.86 25.22 8.43
C SER A 28 8.53 26.54 7.99
N LYS A 29 8.64 26.77 6.68
CA LYS A 29 9.23 28.00 6.11
C LYS A 29 8.20 29.08 5.77
N ALA A 30 6.91 28.76 5.88
CA ALA A 30 5.85 29.73 5.58
C ALA A 30 6.08 31.03 6.38
N PRO A 31 6.07 32.19 5.73
CA PRO A 31 6.52 33.43 6.35
C PRO A 31 5.62 33.80 7.53
N ASN A 32 6.26 34.07 8.66
CA ASN A 32 5.63 34.62 9.85
C ASN A 32 5.45 36.14 9.68
N ASN A 33 4.57 36.53 8.76
CA ASN A 33 4.21 37.93 8.56
C ASN A 33 3.00 38.26 9.44
N SER A 34 2.79 39.54 9.74
CA SER A 34 1.66 40.03 10.55
C SER A 34 0.27 39.54 10.07
N ASN A 35 0.17 39.04 8.83
CA ASN A 35 -1.03 38.45 8.23
C ASN A 35 -1.00 36.93 8.06
N SER A 36 0.11 36.23 8.34
CA SER A 36 0.21 34.77 8.21
C SER A 36 0.91 34.18 9.44
N PRO A 37 0.26 33.30 10.21
CA PRO A 37 0.90 32.63 11.33
C PRO A 37 1.97 31.66 10.83
N SER A 38 2.95 31.38 11.68
CA SER A 38 3.80 30.23 11.50
C SER A 38 2.98 28.95 11.65
N PHE A 39 3.33 27.92 10.90
CA PHE A 39 2.73 26.60 10.99
C PHE A 39 3.70 25.61 11.64
N GLU A 40 3.17 24.65 12.36
CA GLU A 40 3.93 23.55 12.97
C GLU A 40 3.43 22.21 12.39
N PRO A 41 4.07 21.69 11.31
CA PRO A 41 3.67 20.43 10.71
C PRO A 41 4.04 19.25 11.60
N THR A 42 3.09 18.36 11.82
CA THR A 42 3.26 17.09 12.55
C THR A 42 2.70 15.94 11.73
N PHE A 43 3.48 14.89 11.52
CA PHE A 43 3.04 13.70 10.78
C PHE A 43 2.30 12.73 11.70
N VAL A 44 1.15 12.27 11.24
CA VAL A 44 0.38 11.21 11.87
C VAL A 44 0.11 10.15 10.81
N PRO A 45 0.93 9.08 10.74
CA PRO A 45 0.77 8.04 9.73
C PRO A 45 -0.59 7.36 9.84
N VAL A 46 -1.29 7.25 8.71
CA VAL A 46 -2.62 6.63 8.61
C VAL A 46 -2.55 5.28 7.95
N LEU A 47 -1.62 5.13 6.99
CA LEU A 47 -1.52 3.95 6.15
C LEU A 47 -0.34 3.09 6.56
N GLN A 48 -0.58 1.79 6.64
CA GLN A 48 0.46 0.77 6.72
C GLN A 48 0.25 -0.28 5.65
N HIS A 49 1.34 -0.93 5.28
CA HIS A 49 1.23 -2.13 4.48
C HIS A 49 0.76 -3.28 5.36
N LYS A 50 -0.23 -4.02 4.89
CA LYS A 50 -0.76 -5.20 5.55
C LYS A 50 -0.71 -6.38 4.59
N PHE A 51 -0.51 -7.57 5.12
CA PHE A 51 -0.80 -8.77 4.36
C PHE A 51 -2.32 -8.87 4.12
N ASP A 52 -2.69 -9.42 2.98
CA ASP A 52 -4.07 -9.77 2.71
C ASP A 52 -4.32 -11.17 3.30
N ASP A 53 -5.12 -11.23 4.34
CA ASP A 53 -5.35 -12.47 5.10
C ASP A 53 -5.91 -13.58 4.21
N ALA A 54 -6.84 -13.25 3.31
CA ALA A 54 -7.46 -14.22 2.41
C ALA A 54 -6.45 -14.80 1.40
N GLY A 55 -5.63 -13.95 0.80
CA GLY A 55 -4.59 -14.38 -0.14
C GLY A 55 -3.47 -15.14 0.55
N VAL A 56 -3.06 -14.72 1.76
CA VAL A 56 -2.07 -15.42 2.58
C VAL A 56 -2.57 -16.80 2.97
N ASP A 57 -3.83 -16.92 3.41
CA ASP A 57 -4.42 -18.22 3.77
C ASP A 57 -4.59 -19.13 2.56
N LYS A 58 -4.97 -18.60 1.41
CA LYS A 58 -5.03 -19.36 0.16
C LYS A 58 -3.64 -19.87 -0.25
N LEU A 59 -2.61 -19.01 -0.19
CA LEU A 59 -1.23 -19.42 -0.46
C LEU A 59 -0.79 -20.52 0.50
N ARG A 60 -1.05 -20.38 1.81
CA ARG A 60 -0.74 -21.41 2.83
C ARG A 60 -1.40 -22.74 2.49
N ASN A 61 -2.66 -22.72 2.10
CA ASN A 61 -3.40 -23.93 1.73
C ASN A 61 -2.83 -24.59 0.47
N LEU A 62 -2.48 -23.81 -0.56
CA LEU A 62 -1.83 -24.33 -1.77
C LEU A 62 -0.49 -25.02 -1.45
N LEU A 63 0.33 -24.44 -0.57
CA LEU A 63 1.60 -25.04 -0.15
C LEU A 63 1.38 -26.32 0.68
N ARG A 64 0.51 -26.31 1.69
CA ARG A 64 0.19 -27.46 2.54
C ARG A 64 -0.36 -28.66 1.71
N GLN A 65 -1.20 -28.36 0.73
CA GLN A 65 -1.81 -29.37 -0.15
C GLN A 65 -0.90 -29.76 -1.32
N LYS A 66 0.32 -29.20 -1.40
CA LYS A 66 1.28 -29.43 -2.49
C LYS A 66 0.67 -29.19 -3.89
N ARG A 67 -0.19 -28.13 -3.98
CA ARG A 67 -0.84 -27.76 -5.24
C ARG A 67 0.06 -26.96 -6.18
N ILE A 68 1.28 -26.63 -5.76
CA ILE A 68 2.31 -25.93 -6.53
C ILE A 68 3.45 -26.92 -6.72
N GLY A 69 3.68 -27.35 -7.95
CA GLY A 69 4.67 -28.41 -8.23
C GLY A 69 4.64 -28.87 -9.68
N THR A 70 5.39 -29.95 -9.95
CA THR A 70 5.50 -30.57 -11.29
C THR A 70 4.53 -31.73 -11.52
N SER A 71 3.86 -32.22 -10.50
CA SER A 71 2.86 -33.30 -10.65
C SER A 71 1.67 -32.82 -11.51
N PRO A 72 1.03 -33.73 -12.28
CA PRO A 72 -0.20 -33.42 -13.02
C PRO A 72 -1.35 -32.93 -12.16
N ASP A 73 -1.37 -33.29 -10.87
CA ASP A 73 -2.40 -32.86 -9.92
C ASP A 73 -2.15 -31.45 -9.34
N CYS A 74 -1.00 -30.85 -9.61
CA CYS A 74 -0.71 -29.50 -9.19
C CYS A 74 -1.48 -28.47 -10.02
N GLU A 75 -1.97 -27.43 -9.35
CA GLU A 75 -2.66 -26.30 -10.00
C GLU A 75 -1.67 -25.35 -10.68
N PHE A 76 -0.47 -25.22 -10.11
CA PHE A 76 0.54 -24.27 -10.56
C PHE A 76 1.89 -24.95 -10.74
N GLY A 77 2.57 -24.60 -11.85
CA GLY A 77 3.91 -25.11 -12.17
C GLY A 77 5.05 -24.15 -11.80
N GLY A 78 4.75 -22.96 -11.28
CA GLY A 78 5.76 -21.97 -10.88
C GLY A 78 5.15 -20.75 -10.24
N LEU A 79 6.03 -19.87 -9.74
CA LEU A 79 5.65 -18.64 -9.01
C LEU A 79 6.27 -17.41 -9.68
N ILE A 80 5.58 -16.26 -9.58
CA ILE A 80 6.09 -14.96 -10.02
C ILE A 80 6.06 -13.96 -8.86
N PHE A 81 7.16 -13.20 -8.70
CA PHE A 81 7.31 -12.13 -7.72
C PHE A 81 7.88 -10.87 -8.38
N THR A 82 7.19 -9.75 -8.25
CA THR A 82 7.65 -8.45 -8.75
C THR A 82 7.88 -7.41 -7.65
N SER A 83 7.60 -7.77 -6.40
CA SER A 83 7.80 -6.88 -5.27
C SER A 83 8.38 -7.61 -4.06
N GLN A 84 9.19 -6.91 -3.27
CA GLN A 84 9.69 -7.43 -2.01
C GLN A 84 8.57 -7.74 -1.00
N ARG A 85 7.46 -6.99 -1.05
CA ARG A 85 6.31 -7.22 -0.16
C ARG A 85 5.58 -8.52 -0.44
N ALA A 86 5.49 -8.93 -1.71
CA ALA A 86 4.98 -10.26 -2.05
C ALA A 86 5.90 -11.36 -1.51
N VAL A 87 7.22 -11.13 -1.56
CA VAL A 87 8.20 -12.05 -0.95
C VAL A 87 8.08 -12.08 0.57
N GLU A 88 7.87 -10.93 1.22
CA GLU A 88 7.63 -10.84 2.67
C GLU A 88 6.40 -11.64 3.09
N ALA A 89 5.28 -11.53 2.33
CA ALA A 89 4.07 -12.31 2.57
C ALA A 89 4.33 -13.82 2.39
N PHE A 90 5.01 -14.21 1.31
CA PHE A 90 5.41 -15.60 1.10
C PHE A 90 6.33 -16.13 2.21
N ALA A 91 7.37 -15.37 2.56
CA ALA A 91 8.31 -15.73 3.63
C ALA A 91 7.61 -15.83 5.00
N HIS A 92 6.62 -14.97 5.25
CA HIS A 92 5.77 -15.06 6.44
C HIS A 92 5.01 -16.40 6.48
N VAL A 93 4.34 -16.79 5.39
CA VAL A 93 3.64 -18.07 5.31
C VAL A 93 4.61 -19.24 5.54
N VAL A 94 5.77 -19.23 4.88
CA VAL A 94 6.76 -20.31 5.00
C VAL A 94 7.29 -20.43 6.42
N ARG A 95 7.57 -19.31 7.10
CA ARG A 95 8.16 -19.29 8.44
C ARG A 95 7.17 -19.61 9.56
N GLU A 96 5.95 -19.09 9.46
CA GLU A 96 4.93 -19.21 10.51
C GLU A 96 4.14 -20.52 10.43
N ASP A 97 4.33 -21.31 9.36
CA ASP A 97 3.64 -22.60 9.23
C ASP A 97 4.30 -23.67 10.12
N GLU A 98 3.48 -24.44 10.81
CA GLU A 98 3.97 -25.55 11.65
C GLU A 98 4.75 -26.60 10.84
N ALA A 99 4.39 -26.80 9.57
CA ALA A 99 5.11 -27.70 8.68
C ALA A 99 6.59 -27.31 8.48
N ALA A 100 6.95 -26.04 8.67
CA ALA A 100 8.35 -25.58 8.64
C ALA A 100 9.22 -26.24 9.71
N LYS A 101 8.63 -26.66 10.82
CA LYS A 101 9.35 -27.28 11.96
C LYS A 101 9.70 -28.75 11.70
N ASP A 102 8.88 -29.43 10.90
CA ASP A 102 8.92 -30.89 10.76
C ASP A 102 9.50 -31.36 9.42
N SER A 103 9.63 -30.46 8.42
CA SER A 103 10.12 -30.82 7.09
C SER A 103 11.13 -29.78 6.58
N PRO A 104 12.41 -30.16 6.41
CA PRO A 104 13.42 -29.28 5.79
C PRO A 104 13.11 -28.98 4.31
N GLU A 105 12.27 -29.78 3.67
CA GLU A 105 11.83 -29.58 2.28
C GLU A 105 10.70 -28.56 2.15
N TRP A 106 10.06 -28.19 3.25
CA TRP A 106 9.01 -27.18 3.23
C TRP A 106 9.53 -25.85 2.68
N PRO A 107 8.84 -25.17 1.78
CA PRO A 107 7.46 -25.38 1.29
C PRO A 107 7.30 -26.32 0.05
N HIS A 108 8.23 -27.22 -0.21
CA HIS A 108 8.19 -28.23 -1.27
C HIS A 108 8.25 -27.67 -2.71
N LEU A 109 8.96 -26.56 -2.92
CA LEU A 109 9.04 -25.84 -4.19
C LEU A 109 10.37 -26.08 -4.96
N GLN A 110 11.13 -27.11 -4.59
CA GLN A 110 12.49 -27.37 -5.12
C GLN A 110 12.53 -27.73 -6.61
N HIS A 111 11.41 -28.12 -7.20
CA HIS A 111 11.35 -28.62 -8.59
C HIS A 111 10.60 -27.70 -9.56
N ILE A 112 10.28 -26.50 -9.15
CA ILE A 112 9.58 -25.51 -9.96
C ILE A 112 10.40 -24.24 -10.16
N PRO A 113 10.25 -23.53 -11.27
CA PRO A 113 10.87 -22.23 -11.46
C PRO A 113 10.13 -21.16 -10.67
N ILE A 114 10.89 -20.30 -10.01
CA ILE A 114 10.40 -19.10 -9.34
C ILE A 114 10.97 -17.89 -10.03
N TYR A 115 10.12 -17.01 -10.51
CA TYR A 115 10.52 -15.84 -11.27
C TYR A 115 10.50 -14.58 -10.41
N SER A 116 11.56 -13.79 -10.47
CA SER A 116 11.68 -12.53 -9.74
C SER A 116 12.20 -11.41 -10.62
N VAL A 117 11.62 -10.21 -10.46
CA VAL A 117 12.10 -9.01 -11.14
C VAL A 117 13.26 -8.38 -10.36
N GLY A 118 14.45 -8.35 -10.95
CA GLY A 118 15.59 -7.62 -10.43
C GLY A 118 16.25 -8.21 -9.18
N PRO A 119 17.43 -7.68 -8.81
CA PRO A 119 18.30 -8.29 -7.79
C PRO A 119 17.74 -8.17 -6.36
N ALA A 120 16.97 -7.12 -6.05
CA ALA A 120 16.45 -6.92 -4.69
C ALA A 120 15.40 -7.98 -4.31
N THR A 121 14.44 -8.25 -5.22
CA THR A 121 13.43 -9.29 -5.04
C THR A 121 14.06 -10.68 -5.01
N THR A 122 15.06 -10.92 -5.86
CA THR A 122 15.83 -12.18 -5.87
C THR A 122 16.53 -12.42 -4.53
N ARG A 123 17.23 -11.42 -3.98
CA ARG A 123 17.88 -11.56 -2.66
C ARG A 123 16.88 -11.87 -1.55
N ALA A 124 15.73 -11.23 -1.56
CA ALA A 124 14.69 -11.50 -0.57
C ALA A 124 14.18 -12.95 -0.65
N LEU A 125 13.96 -13.48 -1.88
CA LEU A 125 13.57 -14.88 -2.09
C LEU A 125 14.67 -15.87 -1.69
N THR A 126 15.93 -15.57 -1.96
CA THR A 126 17.08 -16.42 -1.57
C THR A 126 17.19 -16.57 -0.06
N ALA A 127 16.69 -15.61 0.71
CA ALA A 127 16.66 -15.67 2.18
C ALA A 127 15.56 -16.58 2.74
N VAL A 128 14.62 -17.06 1.91
CA VAL A 128 13.58 -18.00 2.34
C VAL A 128 14.20 -19.38 2.52
N SER A 129 14.08 -19.93 3.73
CA SER A 129 14.68 -21.21 4.10
C SER A 129 13.94 -22.37 3.44
N GLN A 130 14.64 -23.13 2.61
CA GLN A 130 14.22 -24.42 2.03
C GLN A 130 15.44 -25.22 1.67
N GLN A 131 15.36 -26.55 1.83
CA GLN A 131 16.38 -27.49 1.37
C GLN A 131 15.78 -28.54 0.44
N PRO A 132 16.29 -28.69 -0.80
CA PRO A 132 17.25 -27.82 -1.48
C PRO A 132 16.70 -26.40 -1.73
N PRO A 133 17.57 -25.41 -2.00
CA PRO A 133 17.17 -24.01 -2.19
C PRO A 133 16.17 -23.81 -3.33
N LEU A 134 15.38 -22.74 -3.25
CA LEU A 134 14.47 -22.31 -4.30
C LEU A 134 15.23 -22.06 -5.63
N GLN A 135 14.66 -22.45 -6.76
CA GLN A 135 15.21 -22.19 -8.08
C GLN A 135 14.68 -20.86 -8.62
N ILE A 136 15.47 -19.79 -8.47
CA ILE A 136 15.04 -18.40 -8.72
C ILE A 136 15.68 -17.89 -10.00
N PHE A 137 14.86 -17.34 -10.91
CA PHE A 137 15.23 -16.84 -12.24
C PHE A 137 14.73 -15.41 -12.46
N GLY A 138 15.33 -14.68 -13.40
CA GLY A 138 14.87 -13.37 -13.85
C GLY A 138 15.54 -12.17 -13.15
N SER A 139 16.52 -12.36 -12.28
CA SER A 139 17.21 -11.27 -11.54
C SER A 139 17.79 -10.16 -12.43
N HIS A 140 18.08 -10.44 -13.68
CA HIS A 140 18.67 -9.54 -14.68
C HIS A 140 17.64 -8.67 -15.41
N THR A 141 16.34 -8.94 -15.27
CA THR A 141 15.31 -8.33 -16.11
C THR A 141 14.96 -6.89 -15.75
N GLY A 142 15.01 -6.52 -14.48
CA GLY A 142 14.84 -5.14 -13.98
C GLY A 142 13.43 -4.55 -14.06
N ASN A 143 12.52 -5.09 -14.87
CA ASN A 143 11.12 -4.66 -14.97
C ASN A 143 10.19 -5.81 -15.39
N GLY A 144 8.87 -5.60 -15.25
CA GLY A 144 7.86 -6.63 -15.51
C GLY A 144 7.75 -7.06 -16.97
N ASP A 145 7.97 -6.18 -17.93
CA ASP A 145 7.92 -6.48 -19.35
C ASP A 145 9.07 -7.42 -19.75
N ALA A 146 10.29 -7.06 -19.40
CA ALA A 146 11.47 -7.90 -19.64
C ALA A 146 11.34 -9.27 -18.93
N LEU A 147 10.76 -9.29 -17.72
CA LEU A 147 10.51 -10.54 -17.00
C LEU A 147 9.50 -11.42 -17.74
N ALA A 148 8.41 -10.84 -18.26
CA ALA A 148 7.40 -11.59 -19.00
C ALA A 148 7.99 -12.25 -20.26
N HIS A 149 8.78 -11.52 -21.05
CA HIS A 149 9.44 -12.07 -22.22
C HIS A 149 10.45 -13.18 -21.86
N PHE A 150 11.22 -12.98 -20.79
CA PHE A 150 12.11 -14.03 -20.27
C PHE A 150 11.33 -15.29 -19.87
N ILE A 151 10.19 -15.13 -19.18
CA ILE A 151 9.34 -16.27 -18.78
C ILE A 151 8.82 -17.03 -20.00
N LEU A 152 8.37 -16.36 -21.05
CA LEU A 152 7.87 -17.02 -22.27
C LEU A 152 8.87 -18.02 -22.86
N GLU A 153 10.16 -17.68 -22.85
CA GLU A 153 11.22 -18.55 -23.37
C GLU A 153 11.60 -19.63 -22.35
N HIS A 154 11.98 -19.22 -21.15
CA HIS A 154 12.51 -20.10 -20.12
C HIS A 154 11.49 -21.14 -19.63
N TYR A 155 10.22 -20.73 -19.44
CA TYR A 155 9.19 -21.63 -18.91
C TYR A 155 8.80 -22.72 -19.91
N ALA A 156 8.76 -22.38 -21.19
CA ALA A 156 8.56 -23.36 -22.27
C ALA A 156 9.70 -24.39 -22.33
N GLU A 157 10.96 -23.94 -22.21
CA GLU A 157 12.12 -24.82 -22.13
C GLU A 157 12.12 -25.72 -20.90
N TRP A 158 11.72 -25.17 -19.76
CA TRP A 158 11.63 -25.89 -18.49
C TRP A 158 10.72 -27.10 -18.57
N TYR A 159 9.55 -26.94 -19.19
CA TYR A 159 8.56 -28.00 -19.35
C TYR A 159 8.63 -28.77 -20.66
N ALA A 160 9.59 -28.48 -21.56
CA ALA A 160 9.71 -29.12 -22.86
C ALA A 160 9.88 -30.66 -22.79
N LYS A 161 10.52 -31.14 -21.72
CA LYS A 161 10.80 -32.56 -21.51
C LYS A 161 9.62 -33.36 -20.94
N ASP A 162 8.60 -32.68 -20.44
CA ASP A 162 7.47 -33.34 -19.76
C ASP A 162 6.41 -33.86 -20.73
N GLY A 163 6.55 -33.62 -22.06
CA GLY A 163 5.62 -34.06 -23.07
C GLY A 163 4.19 -33.52 -22.92
N ARG A 164 4.02 -32.40 -22.23
CA ARG A 164 2.72 -31.78 -21.94
C ARG A 164 2.15 -31.11 -23.19
N SER A 165 0.85 -31.22 -23.37
CA SER A 165 0.12 -30.53 -24.46
C SER A 165 -0.06 -29.04 -24.21
N SER A 166 0.00 -28.60 -22.93
CA SER A 166 -0.12 -27.21 -22.49
C SER A 166 0.77 -26.95 -21.29
N LEU A 167 1.23 -25.71 -21.16
CA LEU A 167 2.04 -25.28 -20.03
C LEU A 167 1.16 -25.13 -18.77
N PRO A 168 1.63 -25.57 -17.58
CA PRO A 168 0.87 -25.39 -16.35
C PRO A 168 0.76 -23.90 -15.97
N PRO A 169 -0.31 -23.49 -15.28
CA PRO A 169 -0.47 -22.11 -14.85
C PRO A 169 0.66 -21.65 -13.94
N LEU A 170 1.00 -20.35 -13.99
CA LEU A 170 1.85 -19.67 -13.03
C LEU A 170 0.99 -18.95 -11.99
N LEU A 171 1.37 -19.06 -10.72
CA LEU A 171 0.79 -18.26 -9.64
C LEU A 171 1.61 -16.98 -9.46
N PHE A 172 0.98 -15.83 -9.67
CA PHE A 172 1.59 -14.52 -9.53
C PHE A 172 1.14 -13.86 -8.23
N LEU A 173 2.03 -13.79 -7.25
CA LEU A 173 1.76 -13.13 -5.97
C LEU A 173 1.91 -11.61 -6.11
N VAL A 174 0.81 -10.90 -5.91
CA VAL A 174 0.70 -9.47 -6.22
C VAL A 174 0.20 -8.64 -5.04
N GLY A 175 0.36 -7.32 -5.15
CA GLY A 175 -0.34 -6.37 -4.30
C GLY A 175 -1.71 -6.02 -4.85
N GLU A 176 -2.54 -5.43 -4.01
CA GLU A 176 -3.86 -4.91 -4.39
C GLU A 176 -3.78 -3.95 -5.59
N GLN A 177 -2.76 -3.07 -5.60
CA GLN A 177 -2.46 -2.21 -6.75
C GLN A 177 -1.28 -2.78 -7.53
N ARG A 178 -1.50 -3.12 -8.79
CA ARG A 178 -0.49 -3.72 -9.69
C ARG A 178 -0.72 -3.36 -11.14
N ARG A 179 0.31 -3.62 -11.95
CA ARG A 179 0.25 -3.49 -13.40
C ARG A 179 -0.04 -4.87 -14.02
N ASP A 180 -0.78 -4.89 -15.10
CA ASP A 180 -1.23 -6.10 -15.80
C ASP A 180 -0.27 -6.59 -16.90
N ILE A 181 0.90 -5.98 -17.06
CA ILE A 181 1.81 -6.25 -18.17
C ILE A 181 2.22 -7.73 -18.23
N ILE A 182 2.51 -8.37 -17.11
CA ILE A 182 2.93 -9.77 -17.08
C ILE A 182 1.81 -10.71 -17.52
N PRO A 183 0.62 -10.73 -16.88
CA PRO A 183 -0.46 -11.60 -17.34
C PRO A 183 -0.87 -11.30 -18.77
N ARG A 184 -0.88 -10.05 -19.20
CA ARG A 184 -1.21 -9.64 -20.56
C ARG A 184 -0.24 -10.21 -21.60
N THR A 185 1.08 -10.18 -21.31
CA THR A 185 2.11 -10.69 -22.21
C THR A 185 2.10 -12.22 -22.24
N LEU A 186 1.98 -12.89 -21.08
CA LEU A 186 2.03 -14.35 -21.00
C LEU A 186 0.76 -15.04 -21.57
N MET A 187 -0.38 -14.38 -21.44
CA MET A 187 -1.68 -14.90 -21.93
C MET A 187 -2.12 -14.27 -23.25
N ASP A 188 -1.23 -13.58 -23.99
CA ASP A 188 -1.58 -12.90 -25.24
C ASP A 188 -2.24 -13.89 -26.21
N PRO A 189 -3.47 -13.60 -26.70
CA PRO A 189 -4.18 -14.47 -27.66
C PRO A 189 -3.44 -14.69 -28.98
N SER A 190 -2.52 -13.79 -29.35
CA SER A 190 -1.70 -13.92 -30.56
C SER A 190 -0.60 -14.98 -30.44
N LEU A 191 -0.26 -15.40 -29.23
CA LEU A 191 0.70 -16.48 -29.01
C LEU A 191 0.11 -17.84 -29.40
N PRO A 192 0.93 -18.74 -29.97
CA PRO A 192 0.54 -20.14 -30.17
C PRO A 192 0.10 -20.77 -28.83
N ASP A 193 -0.91 -21.66 -28.88
CA ASP A 193 -1.49 -22.26 -27.65
C ASP A 193 -0.44 -23.01 -26.81
N ASN A 194 0.54 -23.62 -27.41
CA ASN A 194 1.64 -24.29 -26.71
C ASN A 194 2.70 -23.36 -26.12
N LYS A 195 2.61 -22.05 -26.38
CA LYS A 195 3.47 -21.01 -25.80
C LYS A 195 2.73 -20.11 -24.85
N ARG A 196 1.41 -20.12 -24.87
CA ARG A 196 0.58 -19.33 -23.97
C ARG A 196 0.64 -19.90 -22.57
N ILE A 197 0.97 -19.06 -21.60
CA ILE A 197 1.12 -19.45 -20.19
C ILE A 197 -0.02 -18.84 -19.39
N PRO A 198 -0.95 -19.65 -18.85
CA PRO A 198 -1.98 -19.13 -17.95
C PRO A 198 -1.35 -18.53 -16.70
N VAL A 199 -1.84 -17.36 -16.26
CA VAL A 199 -1.40 -16.69 -15.04
C VAL A 199 -2.60 -16.44 -14.14
N VAL A 200 -2.49 -16.88 -12.90
CA VAL A 200 -3.47 -16.58 -11.85
C VAL A 200 -2.82 -15.63 -10.86
N GLU A 201 -3.41 -14.46 -10.70
CA GLU A 201 -2.95 -13.48 -9.71
C GLU A 201 -3.59 -13.75 -8.35
N GLU A 202 -2.76 -13.73 -7.30
CA GLU A 202 -3.21 -13.80 -5.92
C GLU A 202 -2.75 -12.57 -5.16
N VAL A 203 -3.68 -11.81 -4.61
CA VAL A 203 -3.38 -10.63 -3.80
C VAL A 203 -2.95 -11.09 -2.42
N VAL A 204 -1.70 -10.83 -2.04
CA VAL A 204 -1.13 -11.25 -0.75
C VAL A 204 -0.73 -10.07 0.15
N TYR A 205 -0.81 -8.84 -0.36
CA TYR A 205 -0.61 -7.63 0.44
C TYR A 205 -1.38 -6.44 -0.14
N GLY A 206 -1.69 -5.50 0.72
CA GLY A 206 -2.33 -4.24 0.37
C GLY A 206 -1.88 -3.11 1.27
N THR A 207 -2.63 -2.03 1.20
CA THR A 207 -2.45 -0.88 2.08
C THR A 207 -3.73 -0.71 2.90
N GLY A 208 -3.60 -0.77 4.21
CA GLY A 208 -4.71 -0.56 5.13
C GLY A 208 -4.44 0.55 6.13
N GLU A 209 -5.43 0.84 6.94
CA GLU A 209 -5.29 1.77 8.04
C GLU A 209 -4.32 1.23 9.10
N MET A 210 -3.45 2.11 9.62
CA MET A 210 -2.51 1.78 10.68
C MET A 210 -3.27 1.57 11.99
N GLU A 211 -3.06 0.44 12.65
CA GLU A 211 -3.76 0.08 13.89
C GLU A 211 -3.53 1.07 15.03
N SER A 212 -2.34 1.67 15.10
CA SER A 212 -2.02 2.69 16.08
C SER A 212 -2.62 4.07 15.79
N PHE A 213 -3.12 4.31 14.55
CA PHE A 213 -3.57 5.64 14.14
C PHE A 213 -4.61 6.26 15.06
N PRO A 214 -5.68 5.58 15.53
CA PRO A 214 -6.65 6.19 16.43
C PRO A 214 -6.03 6.71 17.73
N GLN A 215 -5.10 5.95 18.31
CA GLN A 215 -4.41 6.32 19.55
C GLN A 215 -3.39 7.44 19.35
N ASP A 216 -2.59 7.35 18.27
CA ASP A 216 -1.60 8.38 17.92
C ASP A 216 -2.29 9.70 17.60
N PHE A 217 -3.39 9.66 16.86
CA PHE A 217 -4.18 10.83 16.53
C PHE A 217 -4.82 11.46 17.76
N ALA A 218 -5.42 10.66 18.64
CA ALA A 218 -5.96 11.15 19.91
C ALA A 218 -4.89 11.84 20.77
N THR A 219 -3.70 11.27 20.83
CA THR A 219 -2.56 11.84 21.57
C THR A 219 -2.16 13.21 21.01
N ILE A 220 -2.09 13.36 19.69
CA ILE A 220 -1.75 14.65 19.05
C ILE A 220 -2.89 15.66 19.20
N LEU A 221 -4.14 15.22 19.12
CA LEU A 221 -5.29 16.10 19.37
C LEU A 221 -5.28 16.66 20.80
N ASP A 222 -4.91 15.84 21.80
CA ASP A 222 -4.78 16.31 23.19
C ASP A 222 -3.62 17.28 23.36
N LYS A 223 -2.45 17.01 22.77
CA LYS A 223 -1.30 17.93 22.80
C LYS A 223 -1.60 19.29 22.18
N THR A 224 -2.46 19.34 21.17
CA THR A 224 -2.82 20.57 20.45
C THR A 224 -4.13 21.21 20.91
N LYS A 225 -4.74 20.72 21.99
CA LYS A 225 -6.05 21.20 22.46
C LYS A 225 -6.06 22.66 22.93
N SER A 226 -4.92 23.20 23.38
CA SER A 226 -4.77 24.59 23.81
C SER A 226 -4.49 25.57 22.69
N SER A 227 -4.24 25.07 21.43
CA SER A 227 -3.98 25.93 20.29
C SER A 227 -5.25 26.70 19.88
N SER A 228 -5.09 27.94 19.46
CA SER A 228 -6.20 28.79 18.98
C SER A 228 -6.88 28.22 17.74
N SER A 229 -6.12 27.57 16.90
CA SER A 229 -6.62 26.81 15.74
C SER A 229 -5.65 25.69 15.40
N ARG A 230 -6.13 24.67 14.66
CA ARG A 230 -5.32 23.61 14.09
C ARG A 230 -5.91 23.11 12.77
N TRP A 231 -5.07 22.56 11.92
CA TRP A 231 -5.45 21.96 10.66
C TRP A 231 -5.22 20.45 10.70
N VAL A 232 -6.15 19.70 10.11
CA VAL A 232 -6.03 18.26 9.86
C VAL A 232 -6.04 18.05 8.35
N ILE A 233 -4.94 17.57 7.81
CA ILE A 233 -4.75 17.40 6.37
C ILE A 233 -4.90 15.94 5.99
N VAL A 234 -5.85 15.64 5.11
CA VAL A 234 -6.19 14.28 4.68
C VAL A 234 -5.72 14.02 3.26
N PHE A 235 -4.91 12.99 3.08
CA PHE A 235 -4.25 12.68 1.81
C PHE A 235 -4.94 11.57 1.01
N SER A 236 -5.75 10.73 1.66
CA SER A 236 -6.42 9.61 1.02
C SER A 236 -7.79 9.32 1.66
N PRO A 237 -8.69 8.63 0.95
CA PRO A 237 -9.93 8.11 1.53
C PRO A 237 -9.73 7.21 2.75
N THR A 238 -8.65 6.41 2.75
CA THR A 238 -8.32 5.53 3.89
C THR A 238 -7.98 6.37 5.12
N GLY A 239 -8.59 6.03 6.25
CA GLY A 239 -8.44 6.76 7.51
C GLY A 239 -9.40 7.93 7.70
N CYS A 240 -10.26 8.28 6.72
CA CYS A 240 -11.27 9.32 6.88
C CYS A 240 -12.26 8.99 8.02
N ASP A 241 -12.71 7.73 8.13
CA ASP A 241 -13.62 7.29 9.20
C ASP A 241 -12.95 7.49 10.57
N SER A 242 -11.77 6.95 10.77
CA SER A 242 -11.03 7.06 12.03
C SER A 242 -10.67 8.49 12.38
N MET A 243 -10.33 9.32 11.40
CA MET A 243 -10.11 10.75 11.61
C MET A 243 -11.37 11.45 12.10
N LEU A 244 -12.51 11.26 11.45
CA LEU A 244 -13.78 11.88 11.84
C LEU A 244 -14.26 11.37 13.21
N ARG A 245 -14.05 10.09 13.53
CA ARG A 245 -14.33 9.52 14.86
C ARG A 245 -13.40 10.11 15.93
N GLY A 246 -12.10 10.19 15.63
CA GLY A 246 -11.11 10.81 16.53
C GLY A 246 -11.42 12.27 16.84
N LEU A 247 -11.99 13.01 15.88
CA LEU A 247 -12.52 14.37 16.06
C LEU A 247 -13.91 14.39 16.74
N SER A 248 -14.50 13.23 17.04
CA SER A 248 -15.85 13.09 17.61
C SER A 248 -16.96 13.72 16.76
N LEU A 249 -16.78 13.75 15.44
CA LEU A 249 -17.70 14.43 14.51
C LEU A 249 -18.82 13.53 13.99
N LEU A 250 -18.71 12.20 14.14
CA LEU A 250 -19.72 11.26 13.64
C LEU A 250 -20.77 10.90 14.69
N ASP A 251 -21.95 10.62 14.23
CA ASP A 251 -22.98 9.93 14.99
C ASP A 251 -22.63 8.44 15.12
N ALA A 252 -22.77 7.88 16.31
CA ALA A 252 -22.38 6.51 16.59
C ALA A 252 -23.26 5.46 15.89
N SER A 253 -24.52 5.79 15.60
CA SER A 253 -25.50 4.88 15.03
C SER A 253 -25.52 4.92 13.49
N THR A 254 -25.39 6.12 12.92
CA THR A 254 -25.49 6.33 11.48
C THR A 254 -24.14 6.41 10.79
N GLY A 255 -23.06 6.68 11.53
CA GLY A 255 -21.73 6.95 10.97
C GLY A 255 -21.65 8.25 10.16
N LYS A 256 -22.64 9.14 10.26
CA LYS A 256 -22.73 10.38 9.52
C LYS A 256 -22.25 11.57 10.36
N PHE A 257 -21.85 12.62 9.68
CA PHE A 257 -21.41 13.87 10.30
C PHE A 257 -22.56 14.56 11.06
N VAL A 258 -22.24 15.06 12.26
CA VAL A 258 -23.16 15.84 13.09
C VAL A 258 -22.67 17.29 13.17
N PRO A 259 -23.28 18.24 12.46
CA PRO A 259 -22.79 19.62 12.38
C PRO A 259 -22.56 20.28 13.75
N GLY A 260 -23.45 20.01 14.73
CA GLY A 260 -23.35 20.58 16.10
C GLY A 260 -22.20 20.06 16.95
N LYS A 261 -21.43 19.06 16.48
CA LYS A 261 -20.24 18.55 17.16
C LYS A 261 -18.94 19.22 16.69
N ARG A 262 -19.01 20.04 15.66
CA ARG A 262 -17.84 20.71 15.11
C ARG A 262 -17.41 21.87 16.02
N ASP A 263 -16.13 21.92 16.36
CA ASP A 263 -15.55 23.08 17.02
C ASP A 263 -15.12 24.15 15.99
N ASP A 264 -14.94 25.40 16.46
CA ASP A 264 -14.53 26.53 15.61
C ASP A 264 -13.01 26.62 15.41
N ARG A 265 -12.25 25.64 15.90
CA ARG A 265 -10.78 25.68 15.95
C ARG A 265 -10.12 24.59 15.11
N THR A 266 -10.82 23.49 14.83
CA THR A 266 -10.28 22.37 14.05
C THR A 266 -10.80 22.42 12.63
N PHE A 267 -9.90 22.65 11.68
CA PHE A 267 -10.20 22.75 10.26
C PHE A 267 -9.67 21.50 9.54
N VAL A 268 -10.41 21.03 8.57
CA VAL A 268 -10.05 19.85 7.78
C VAL A 268 -9.78 20.27 6.33
N ALA A 269 -8.61 19.89 5.82
CA ALA A 269 -8.29 20.09 4.41
C ALA A 269 -7.99 18.77 3.72
N THR A 270 -8.38 18.65 2.46
CA THR A 270 -8.05 17.51 1.59
C THR A 270 -7.06 17.92 0.52
N ILE A 271 -6.15 17.00 0.19
CA ILE A 271 -5.14 17.22 -0.85
C ILE A 271 -5.74 17.29 -2.26
N GLY A 272 -6.97 16.83 -2.43
CA GLY A 272 -7.62 16.84 -3.73
C GLY A 272 -9.04 16.28 -3.72
N PRO A 273 -9.70 16.31 -4.91
CA PRO A 273 -11.14 16.06 -5.04
C PRO A 273 -11.57 14.62 -4.71
N THR A 274 -10.70 13.62 -4.87
CA THR A 274 -11.03 12.23 -4.57
C THR A 274 -11.34 12.04 -3.09
N THR A 275 -10.48 12.56 -2.20
CA THR A 275 -10.67 12.48 -0.75
C THR A 275 -11.86 13.33 -0.29
N ARG A 276 -12.04 14.54 -0.86
CA ARG A 276 -13.22 15.37 -0.61
C ARG A 276 -14.51 14.63 -0.98
N SER A 277 -14.57 14.05 -2.20
CA SER A 277 -15.74 13.29 -2.67
C SER A 277 -16.04 12.10 -1.76
N HIS A 278 -15.02 11.43 -1.23
CA HIS A 278 -15.19 10.33 -0.28
C HIS A 278 -15.82 10.82 1.04
N LEU A 279 -15.32 11.92 1.61
CA LEU A 279 -15.86 12.53 2.84
C LEU A 279 -17.33 12.93 2.67
N VAL A 280 -17.65 13.59 1.56
CA VAL A 280 -19.04 14.04 1.27
C VAL A 280 -19.98 12.85 1.09
N LYS A 281 -19.61 11.88 0.23
CA LYS A 281 -20.50 10.76 -0.11
C LYS A 281 -20.74 9.79 1.05
N ASN A 282 -19.69 9.50 1.83
CA ASN A 282 -19.76 8.46 2.84
C ASN A 282 -20.14 9.00 4.24
N PHE A 283 -19.82 10.25 4.54
CA PHE A 283 -19.99 10.81 5.88
C PHE A 283 -20.86 12.07 5.92
N ASP A 284 -21.29 12.61 4.77
CA ASP A 284 -21.97 13.90 4.64
C ASP A 284 -21.12 15.07 5.18
N PHE A 285 -19.78 14.92 5.15
CA PHE A 285 -18.82 15.88 5.67
C PHE A 285 -18.14 16.65 4.53
N GLU A 286 -18.36 17.97 4.51
CA GLU A 286 -17.63 18.89 3.62
C GLU A 286 -16.39 19.41 4.32
N PRO A 287 -15.16 19.17 3.79
CA PRO A 287 -13.93 19.74 4.33
C PRO A 287 -13.88 21.26 4.13
N ASP A 288 -13.15 21.98 4.98
CA ASP A 288 -12.99 23.44 4.90
C ASP A 288 -12.23 23.87 3.65
N VAL A 289 -11.27 23.06 3.24
CA VAL A 289 -10.42 23.30 2.08
C VAL A 289 -10.27 21.99 1.28
N CYS A 290 -10.38 22.11 -0.03
CA CYS A 290 -9.89 21.12 -0.97
C CYS A 290 -8.85 21.81 -1.85
N ALA A 291 -7.60 21.35 -1.82
CA ALA A 291 -6.55 21.93 -2.64
C ALA A 291 -6.92 21.85 -4.14
N GLU A 292 -6.72 22.93 -4.87
CA GLU A 292 -6.98 22.97 -6.32
C GLU A 292 -5.98 22.11 -7.09
N THR A 293 -4.72 22.13 -6.65
CA THR A 293 -3.66 21.24 -7.10
C THR A 293 -3.19 20.36 -5.95
N PRO A 294 -2.94 19.05 -6.17
CA PRO A 294 -2.54 18.13 -5.11
C PRO A 294 -1.04 18.26 -4.77
N THR A 295 -0.62 19.46 -4.41
CA THR A 295 0.76 19.85 -4.07
C THR A 295 0.80 20.55 -2.71
N PRO A 296 1.97 20.62 -2.06
CA PRO A 296 2.13 21.41 -0.83
C PRO A 296 1.72 22.87 -1.01
N GLU A 297 2.08 23.49 -2.14
CA GLU A 297 1.77 24.87 -2.48
C GLU A 297 0.26 25.09 -2.62
N GLY A 298 -0.43 24.25 -3.41
CA GLY A 298 -1.89 24.35 -3.59
C GLY A 298 -2.66 24.14 -2.30
N LEU A 299 -2.14 23.30 -1.38
CA LEU A 299 -2.72 23.13 -0.07
C LEU A 299 -2.53 24.38 0.81
N LEU A 300 -1.31 24.94 0.85
CA LEU A 300 -1.02 26.15 1.61
C LEU A 300 -1.84 27.35 1.11
N GLU A 301 -1.92 27.53 -0.19
CA GLU A 301 -2.74 28.57 -0.82
C GLU A 301 -4.21 28.45 -0.44
N GLY A 302 -4.77 27.24 -0.46
CA GLY A 302 -6.14 26.99 -0.04
C GLY A 302 -6.38 27.33 1.43
N ILE A 303 -5.44 26.98 2.33
CA ILE A 303 -5.50 27.30 3.76
C ILE A 303 -5.44 28.81 4.00
N VAL A 304 -4.55 29.51 3.32
CA VAL A 304 -4.40 30.97 3.43
C VAL A 304 -5.68 31.67 2.94
N ALA A 305 -6.17 31.32 1.75
CA ALA A 305 -7.41 31.86 1.19
C ALA A 305 -8.65 31.63 2.07
N PHE A 306 -8.73 30.47 2.73
CA PHE A 306 -9.81 30.18 3.66
C PHE A 306 -9.76 31.10 4.91
N ARG A 307 -8.57 31.34 5.43
CA ARG A 307 -8.37 32.23 6.60
C ARG A 307 -8.71 33.68 6.29
N ASP A 308 -8.26 34.18 5.13
CA ASP A 308 -8.50 35.55 4.71
C ASP A 308 -10.01 35.86 4.56
N LYS A 309 -10.81 34.86 4.21
CA LYS A 309 -12.27 34.97 4.14
C LYS A 309 -12.97 35.00 5.51
N ARG A 310 -12.28 34.60 6.57
CA ARG A 310 -12.84 34.55 7.94
C ARG A 310 -12.39 35.74 8.84
N GLN A 311 -11.43 36.51 8.41
CA GLN A 311 -11.04 37.77 9.03
C GLN A 311 -11.96 38.90 8.58
#